data_02519ebcedce9213ed88a52fde8b8fa0
#
_entry.id   02519ebcedce9213ed88a52fde8b8fa0
#
_cell.length_a   1.000
_cell.length_b   1.000
_cell.length_c   1.000
_cell.angle_alpha   90.00
_cell.angle_beta   90.00
_cell.angle_gamma   90.00
#
_symmetry.space_group_name_H-M   'P 1'
#
loop_
_entity.id
_entity.type
_entity.pdbx_description
1 polymer ?
#
loop_
_entity_poly.entity_id
_entity_poly.type
_entity_poly.pdbx_seq_one_letter_code
_entity_poly.pdbx_strand_id
1 'polypeptide(L)'
;MLKKCSNCGDEKSELILDFGSIPITSLLGKKDSFSLQYRKCEKCLVTHVFNSPPPNILYGGDYNFFSSSSTAYISYVSEIIKTIQTNIDLDQSDVLEIGCNDGTLLREIASKAKSVVGIDPFSLATETFDCDINNTAIINDYFDSQAIKSYNLIEKFDVVVVNNVLTHVDDVFDFLKALSLVVKNNGIIYFEICDYKKVIENDRFDYFYHGVTNLILPNQIEKLLINFQCIADYGFDSFDPFSRKFILQKTSLNNKEYNFQNYQIASAQKNLEKWRQGINIFFENLSNYRNVVGYGANSKAGLVFAVSSVAKQKISIVLDINLNKKDKSISGSNIQIKHIDNYDLSTIDCIVLFASHIFKEVEYDLKSKGYSGELLVLEL
;
A
#
# COMPACT_ATOMS: atom_id res chain seq x y z
N MET A 1 21.34 17.83 -5.56
CA MET A 1 20.90 18.51 -4.32
C MET A 1 19.75 17.73 -3.75
N LEU A 2 19.73 17.49 -2.43
CA LEU A 2 18.55 16.95 -1.76
C LEU A 2 17.41 17.97 -1.89
N LYS A 3 16.20 17.46 -2.22
CA LYS A 3 15.00 18.30 -2.20
C LYS A 3 14.66 18.68 -0.76
N LYS A 4 13.85 19.71 -0.59
CA LYS A 4 13.28 20.08 0.69
C LYS A 4 12.23 19.05 1.14
N CYS A 5 12.00 18.97 2.44
CA CYS A 5 10.91 18.17 2.99
C CYS A 5 9.56 18.61 2.39
N SER A 6 8.81 17.69 1.79
CA SER A 6 7.49 17.96 1.21
C SER A 6 6.47 18.45 2.24
N ASN A 7 6.63 18.03 3.49
CA ASN A 7 5.69 18.36 4.57
C ASN A 7 5.92 19.74 5.21
N CYS A 8 7.17 20.23 5.31
CA CYS A 8 7.46 21.47 6.05
C CYS A 8 8.49 22.39 5.41
N GLY A 9 9.03 22.01 4.23
CA GLY A 9 10.00 22.80 3.47
C GLY A 9 11.43 22.84 4.03
N ASP A 10 11.73 22.13 5.13
CA ASP A 10 13.08 22.09 5.73
C ASP A 10 14.05 21.27 4.87
N GLU A 11 15.33 21.63 4.88
CA GLU A 11 16.38 20.96 4.11
C GLU A 11 17.15 19.92 4.94
N LYS A 12 17.06 19.99 6.27
CA LYS A 12 17.80 19.11 7.17
C LYS A 12 17.07 17.79 7.39
N SER A 13 17.80 16.71 7.24
CA SER A 13 17.24 15.37 7.40
C SER A 13 18.32 14.35 7.72
N GLU A 14 17.96 13.34 8.50
CA GLU A 14 18.73 12.15 8.82
C GLU A 14 18.39 11.02 7.85
N LEU A 15 19.40 10.33 7.31
CA LEU A 15 19.17 9.12 6.50
C LEU A 15 18.82 7.94 7.40
N ILE A 16 17.69 7.30 7.13
CA ILE A 16 17.18 6.15 7.90
C ILE A 16 17.39 4.83 7.13
N LEU A 17 16.99 4.81 5.86
CA LEU A 17 17.12 3.64 4.99
C LEU A 17 17.57 4.05 3.60
N ASP A 18 18.52 3.31 3.01
CA ASP A 18 19.00 3.49 1.65
C ASP A 18 18.95 2.18 0.86
N PHE A 19 18.00 2.10 -0.05
CA PHE A 19 17.89 0.99 -1.00
C PHE A 19 18.77 1.20 -2.24
N GLY A 20 19.42 2.37 -2.38
CA GLY A 20 20.15 2.76 -3.58
C GLY A 20 19.24 3.23 -4.71
N SER A 21 19.76 3.17 -5.93
CA SER A 21 18.98 3.47 -7.14
C SER A 21 18.37 2.18 -7.66
N ILE A 22 17.05 2.08 -7.61
CA ILE A 22 16.29 0.90 -8.02
C ILE A 22 15.15 1.30 -8.96
N PRO A 23 14.64 0.40 -9.81
CA PRO A 23 13.47 0.67 -10.64
C PRO A 23 12.22 0.90 -9.79
N ILE A 24 11.21 1.54 -10.37
CA ILE A 24 9.90 1.64 -9.71
C ILE A 24 9.24 0.26 -9.75
N THR A 25 9.28 -0.43 -8.62
CA THR A 25 8.91 -1.86 -8.53
C THR A 25 7.41 -2.11 -8.60
N SER A 26 6.58 -1.09 -8.40
CA SER A 26 5.12 -1.15 -8.57
C SER A 26 4.68 -1.04 -10.04
N LEU A 27 5.56 -0.64 -10.96
CA LEU A 27 5.31 -0.58 -12.39
C LEU A 27 5.92 -1.79 -13.10
N LEU A 28 5.50 -2.03 -14.33
CA LEU A 28 6.00 -3.13 -15.14
C LEU A 28 6.68 -2.61 -16.42
N GLY A 29 7.73 -3.29 -16.87
CA GLY A 29 8.42 -3.00 -18.12
C GLY A 29 9.26 -1.71 -18.12
N LYS A 30 9.40 -1.03 -16.98
CA LYS A 30 10.18 0.21 -16.89
C LYS A 30 11.67 -0.08 -16.67
N LYS A 31 12.54 0.73 -17.31
CA LYS A 31 13.99 0.60 -17.18
C LYS A 31 14.59 1.67 -16.28
N ASP A 32 13.90 2.79 -16.11
CA ASP A 32 14.38 3.91 -15.32
C ASP A 32 14.46 3.53 -13.84
N SER A 33 15.55 3.98 -13.20
CA SER A 33 15.80 3.74 -11.78
C SER A 33 15.86 5.08 -11.05
N PHE A 34 15.31 5.10 -9.85
CA PHE A 34 15.27 6.27 -8.97
C PHE A 34 15.85 5.91 -7.62
N SER A 35 16.40 6.89 -6.93
CA SER A 35 16.88 6.71 -5.56
C SER A 35 15.70 6.43 -4.63
N LEU A 36 15.78 5.35 -3.86
CA LEU A 36 14.83 5.05 -2.79
C LEU A 36 15.53 5.21 -1.44
N GLN A 37 15.45 6.42 -0.89
CA GLN A 37 16.03 6.78 0.39
C GLN A 37 14.95 7.37 1.30
N TYR A 38 14.74 6.71 2.44
CA TYR A 38 13.87 7.24 3.50
C TYR A 38 14.70 8.08 4.46
N ARG A 39 14.30 9.33 4.60
CA ARG A 39 14.99 10.31 5.44
C ARG A 39 14.02 10.92 6.44
N LYS A 40 14.44 11.07 7.67
CA LYS A 40 13.67 11.74 8.72
C LYS A 40 13.96 13.23 8.70
N CYS A 41 12.95 14.05 8.52
CA CYS A 41 13.08 15.49 8.63
C CYS A 41 13.38 15.89 10.08
N GLU A 42 14.40 16.74 10.31
CA GLU A 42 14.76 17.18 11.66
C GLU A 42 13.72 18.13 12.27
N LYS A 43 12.95 18.84 11.44
CA LYS A 43 11.96 19.82 11.89
C LYS A 43 10.59 19.18 12.18
N CYS A 44 9.99 18.50 11.19
CA CYS A 44 8.64 17.93 11.36
C CYS A 44 8.64 16.47 11.82
N LEU A 45 9.81 15.82 11.90
CA LEU A 45 10.04 14.44 12.35
C LEU A 45 9.34 13.36 11.50
N VAL A 46 8.72 13.71 10.37
CA VAL A 46 8.17 12.73 9.43
C VAL A 46 9.32 12.06 8.69
N THR A 47 9.29 10.73 8.62
CA THR A 47 10.21 9.95 7.79
C THR A 47 9.57 9.73 6.43
N HIS A 48 10.22 10.18 5.36
CA HIS A 48 9.67 10.09 4.01
C HIS A 48 10.76 10.06 2.93
N VAL A 49 10.36 9.84 1.67
CA VAL A 49 11.25 9.84 0.51
C VAL A 49 11.45 11.29 0.04
N PHE A 50 12.64 11.87 0.25
CA PHE A 50 12.94 13.26 -0.14
C PHE A 50 13.03 13.50 -1.65
N ASN A 51 13.35 12.47 -2.42
CA ASN A 51 13.48 12.53 -3.88
C ASN A 51 12.50 11.58 -4.57
N SER A 52 11.24 11.52 -4.06
CA SER A 52 10.20 10.70 -4.67
C SER A 52 10.04 11.04 -6.16
N PRO A 53 9.87 10.03 -7.04
CA PRO A 53 9.41 10.27 -8.39
C PRO A 53 8.06 11.03 -8.36
N PRO A 54 7.77 11.87 -9.36
CA PRO A 54 6.50 12.58 -9.41
C PRO A 54 5.31 11.61 -9.38
N PRO A 55 4.17 11.97 -8.74
CA PRO A 55 3.00 11.11 -8.62
C PRO A 55 2.47 10.56 -9.95
N ASN A 56 2.53 11.36 -11.02
CA ASN A 56 2.14 10.93 -12.37
C ASN A 56 3.04 9.83 -12.95
N ILE A 57 4.27 9.65 -12.44
CA ILE A 57 5.14 8.53 -12.79
C ILE A 57 4.82 7.31 -11.93
N LEU A 58 4.58 7.51 -10.63
CA LEU A 58 4.29 6.42 -9.68
C LEU A 58 2.93 5.78 -9.95
N TYR A 59 1.95 6.59 -10.30
CA TYR A 59 0.54 6.23 -10.35
C TYR A 59 -0.13 6.61 -11.68
N GLY A 60 0.63 6.90 -12.73
CA GLY A 60 0.09 7.22 -14.06
C GLY A 60 -0.52 6.02 -14.78
N GLY A 61 -0.83 6.15 -16.07
CA GLY A 61 -1.56 5.17 -16.88
C GLY A 61 -1.01 3.75 -16.95
N ASP A 62 0.20 3.50 -16.42
CA ASP A 62 0.79 2.16 -16.26
C ASP A 62 0.59 1.56 -14.86
N TYR A 63 -0.13 2.24 -13.97
CA TYR A 63 -0.47 1.71 -12.65
C TYR A 63 -1.39 0.49 -12.81
N ASN A 64 -0.99 -0.65 -12.25
CA ASN A 64 -1.63 -1.95 -12.53
C ASN A 64 -2.22 -2.60 -11.26
N PHE A 65 -2.38 -1.86 -10.19
CA PHE A 65 -3.00 -2.39 -8.98
C PHE A 65 -4.50 -2.16 -9.03
N PHE A 66 -5.25 -3.24 -9.08
CA PHE A 66 -6.71 -3.27 -9.00
C PHE A 66 -7.14 -4.03 -7.76
N SER A 67 -7.90 -3.40 -6.90
CA SER A 67 -8.41 -4.03 -5.67
C SER A 67 -9.26 -5.25 -5.97
N SER A 68 -10.04 -5.23 -7.07
CA SER A 68 -10.86 -6.35 -7.54
C SER A 68 -10.05 -7.57 -8.00
N SER A 69 -8.76 -7.43 -8.25
CA SER A 69 -7.92 -8.56 -8.68
C SER A 69 -7.52 -9.51 -7.55
N SER A 70 -7.83 -9.18 -6.29
CA SER A 70 -7.51 -9.98 -5.10
C SER A 70 -8.77 -10.54 -4.47
N THR A 71 -9.01 -11.85 -4.59
CA THR A 71 -10.13 -12.54 -3.93
C THR A 71 -10.03 -12.42 -2.40
N ALA A 72 -8.82 -12.44 -1.86
CA ALA A 72 -8.57 -12.23 -0.44
C ALA A 72 -9.01 -10.82 0.00
N TYR A 73 -8.70 -9.77 -0.78
CA TYR A 73 -9.16 -8.41 -0.47
C TYR A 73 -10.68 -8.28 -0.59
N ILE A 74 -11.31 -8.86 -1.62
CA ILE A 74 -12.78 -8.87 -1.78
C ILE A 74 -13.45 -9.48 -0.54
N SER A 75 -12.92 -10.59 -0.03
CA SER A 75 -13.40 -11.22 1.20
C SER A 75 -13.21 -10.32 2.42
N TYR A 76 -12.08 -9.61 2.48
CA TYR A 76 -11.72 -8.70 3.56
C TYR A 76 -12.59 -7.44 3.62
N VAL A 77 -13.09 -6.94 2.50
CA VAL A 77 -14.01 -5.78 2.44
C VAL A 77 -15.18 -5.92 3.41
N SER A 78 -15.73 -7.12 3.56
CA SER A 78 -16.83 -7.36 4.50
C SER A 78 -16.45 -7.12 5.97
N GLU A 79 -15.20 -7.33 6.36
CA GLU A 79 -14.69 -7.06 7.70
C GLU A 79 -14.53 -5.56 7.94
N ILE A 80 -14.03 -4.82 6.93
CA ILE A 80 -13.95 -3.35 6.99
C ILE A 80 -15.32 -2.76 7.27
N ILE A 81 -16.33 -3.17 6.51
CA ILE A 81 -17.70 -2.68 6.66
C ILE A 81 -18.27 -3.02 8.04
N LYS A 82 -18.12 -4.25 8.52
CA LYS A 82 -18.54 -4.63 9.87
C LYS A 82 -17.87 -3.78 10.94
N THR A 83 -16.56 -3.50 10.78
CA THR A 83 -15.82 -2.64 11.70
C THR A 83 -16.42 -1.24 11.75
N ILE A 84 -16.77 -0.66 10.59
CA ILE A 84 -17.39 0.66 10.52
C ILE A 84 -18.79 0.62 11.17
N GLN A 85 -19.62 -0.36 10.82
CA GLN A 85 -21.00 -0.51 11.32
C GLN A 85 -21.08 -0.73 12.83
N THR A 86 -20.01 -1.23 13.47
CA THR A 86 -19.95 -1.35 14.94
C THR A 86 -19.93 0.02 15.63
N ASN A 87 -19.53 1.07 14.91
CA ASN A 87 -19.31 2.41 15.47
C ASN A 87 -20.35 3.44 15.00
N ILE A 88 -21.02 3.21 13.86
CA ILE A 88 -21.98 4.13 13.28
C ILE A 88 -23.00 3.40 12.39
N ASP A 89 -24.21 3.96 12.31
CA ASP A 89 -25.25 3.46 11.39
C ASP A 89 -24.97 3.98 9.95
N LEU A 90 -24.55 3.08 9.09
CA LEU A 90 -24.23 3.40 7.69
C LEU A 90 -25.47 3.80 6.89
N ASP A 91 -26.65 3.23 7.15
CA ASP A 91 -27.87 3.52 6.37
C ASP A 91 -28.28 5.00 6.45
N GLN A 92 -27.84 5.69 7.51
CA GLN A 92 -28.10 7.12 7.72
C GLN A 92 -26.89 8.00 7.39
N SER A 93 -25.78 7.41 6.97
CA SER A 93 -24.49 8.09 6.86
C SER A 93 -24.16 8.51 5.43
N ASP A 94 -23.64 9.74 5.29
CA ASP A 94 -22.94 10.20 4.10
C ASP A 94 -21.45 9.78 4.23
N VAL A 95 -20.94 8.99 3.29
CA VAL A 95 -19.62 8.36 3.37
C VAL A 95 -18.66 8.89 2.30
N LEU A 96 -17.40 9.12 2.66
CA LEU A 96 -16.30 9.39 1.72
C LEU A 96 -15.29 8.25 1.79
N GLU A 97 -14.96 7.63 0.66
CA GLU A 97 -13.79 6.76 0.52
C GLU A 97 -12.67 7.51 -0.19
N ILE A 98 -11.51 7.63 0.47
CA ILE A 98 -10.30 8.24 -0.09
C ILE A 98 -9.43 7.14 -0.66
N GLY A 99 -8.95 7.32 -1.91
CA GLY A 99 -8.18 6.29 -2.62
C GLY A 99 -9.05 5.10 -3.00
N CYS A 100 -10.23 5.35 -3.58
CA CYS A 100 -11.22 4.31 -3.89
C CYS A 100 -10.79 3.33 -5.00
N ASN A 101 -9.66 3.57 -5.67
CA ASN A 101 -9.06 2.71 -6.69
C ASN A 101 -10.07 2.33 -7.80
N ASP A 102 -10.39 1.05 -7.98
CA ASP A 102 -11.39 0.55 -8.94
C ASP A 102 -12.82 0.47 -8.34
N GLY A 103 -13.04 1.02 -7.15
CA GLY A 103 -14.33 1.09 -6.49
C GLY A 103 -14.78 -0.22 -5.82
N THR A 104 -13.90 -1.17 -5.57
CA THR A 104 -14.25 -2.47 -4.95
C THR A 104 -14.87 -2.28 -3.56
N LEU A 105 -14.25 -1.52 -2.66
CA LEU A 105 -14.80 -1.22 -1.33
C LEU A 105 -15.98 -0.24 -1.44
N LEU A 106 -15.88 0.76 -2.33
CA LEU A 106 -16.90 1.78 -2.56
C LEU A 106 -18.27 1.17 -2.91
N ARG A 107 -18.30 0.13 -3.77
CA ARG A 107 -19.55 -0.57 -4.14
C ARG A 107 -20.23 -1.22 -2.94
N GLU A 108 -19.46 -1.87 -2.10
CA GLU A 108 -19.98 -2.53 -0.92
C GLU A 108 -20.50 -1.52 0.13
N ILE A 109 -19.80 -0.39 0.29
CA ILE A 109 -20.27 0.73 1.13
C ILE A 109 -21.56 1.31 0.55
N ALA A 110 -21.64 1.55 -0.76
CA ALA A 110 -22.78 2.14 -1.44
C ALA A 110 -24.07 1.31 -1.26
N SER A 111 -23.94 -0.02 -1.14
CA SER A 111 -25.07 -0.91 -0.87
C SER A 111 -25.68 -0.76 0.54
N LYS A 112 -25.02 -0.03 1.44
CA LYS A 112 -25.34 0.06 2.88
C LYS A 112 -25.39 1.50 3.42
N ALA A 113 -24.93 2.48 2.64
CA ALA A 113 -24.85 3.86 3.06
C ALA A 113 -25.95 4.72 2.41
N LYS A 114 -26.29 5.83 3.05
CA LYS A 114 -27.23 6.81 2.54
C LYS A 114 -26.71 7.46 1.23
N SER A 115 -25.46 7.89 1.24
CA SER A 115 -24.76 8.39 0.06
C SER A 115 -23.26 8.10 0.17
N VAL A 116 -22.58 7.96 -0.98
CA VAL A 116 -21.16 7.65 -1.04
C VAL A 116 -20.44 8.51 -2.06
N VAL A 117 -19.30 9.03 -1.68
CA VAL A 117 -18.37 9.71 -2.59
C VAL A 117 -17.04 8.94 -2.55
N GLY A 118 -16.52 8.58 -3.72
CA GLY A 118 -15.15 8.12 -3.88
C GLY A 118 -14.27 9.26 -4.40
N ILE A 119 -13.05 9.40 -3.90
CA ILE A 119 -12.03 10.29 -4.48
C ILE A 119 -10.75 9.52 -4.73
N ASP A 120 -10.27 9.57 -5.99
CA ASP A 120 -9.04 8.90 -6.42
C ASP A 120 -8.46 9.66 -7.62
N PRO A 121 -7.13 9.93 -7.69
CA PRO A 121 -6.53 10.63 -8.83
C PRO A 121 -6.51 9.81 -10.11
N PHE A 122 -6.86 8.53 -10.07
CA PHE A 122 -6.89 7.64 -11.22
C PHE A 122 -8.32 7.43 -11.72
N SER A 123 -8.47 7.43 -13.05
CA SER A 123 -9.76 7.25 -13.71
C SER A 123 -10.38 5.86 -13.56
N LEU A 124 -9.68 4.91 -12.95
CA LEU A 124 -10.11 3.51 -12.85
C LEU A 124 -11.50 3.35 -12.24
N ALA A 125 -11.79 4.07 -11.15
CA ALA A 125 -13.10 4.01 -10.53
C ALA A 125 -14.18 4.58 -11.46
N THR A 126 -13.89 5.67 -12.20
CA THR A 126 -14.84 6.25 -13.15
C THR A 126 -15.10 5.36 -14.36
N GLU A 127 -14.13 4.57 -14.77
CA GLU A 127 -14.25 3.65 -15.90
C GLU A 127 -14.93 2.33 -15.54
N THR A 128 -14.72 1.85 -14.31
CA THR A 128 -15.19 0.52 -13.85
C THR A 128 -16.46 0.59 -13.01
N PHE A 129 -16.80 1.78 -12.52
CA PHE A 129 -17.99 1.97 -11.68
C PHE A 129 -19.23 2.08 -12.55
N ASP A 130 -20.15 1.13 -12.40
CA ASP A 130 -21.43 1.16 -13.08
C ASP A 130 -22.27 2.33 -12.55
N CYS A 131 -22.60 3.30 -13.41
CA CYS A 131 -23.28 4.55 -13.04
C CYS A 131 -24.72 4.36 -12.48
N ASP A 132 -25.18 3.12 -12.40
CA ASP A 132 -26.54 2.77 -11.96
C ASP A 132 -26.73 2.78 -10.42
N ILE A 133 -25.68 3.04 -9.64
CA ILE A 133 -25.80 3.18 -8.18
C ILE A 133 -26.15 4.65 -7.87
N ASN A 134 -27.46 4.92 -7.76
CA ASN A 134 -28.06 6.27 -7.66
C ASN A 134 -27.56 7.16 -6.49
N ASN A 135 -26.83 6.60 -5.52
CA ASN A 135 -26.34 7.34 -4.34
C ASN A 135 -24.83 7.52 -4.34
N THR A 136 -24.14 7.31 -5.47
CA THR A 136 -22.68 7.32 -5.55
C THR A 136 -22.17 8.39 -6.52
N ALA A 137 -21.10 9.08 -6.11
CA ALA A 137 -20.32 9.98 -6.95
C ALA A 137 -18.82 9.66 -6.87
N ILE A 138 -18.09 9.83 -7.99
CA ILE A 138 -16.65 9.64 -8.03
C ILE A 138 -15.99 10.95 -8.47
N ILE A 139 -14.98 11.36 -7.71
CA ILE A 139 -14.15 12.53 -7.97
C ILE A 139 -12.77 12.02 -8.43
N ASN A 140 -12.41 12.34 -9.68
CA ASN A 140 -11.09 12.02 -10.20
C ASN A 140 -10.13 13.16 -9.90
N ASP A 141 -9.61 13.17 -8.68
CA ASP A 141 -8.65 14.17 -8.20
C ASP A 141 -7.86 13.66 -6.98
N TYR A 142 -6.78 14.35 -6.65
CA TYR A 142 -6.07 14.12 -5.39
C TYR A 142 -6.90 14.59 -4.20
N PHE A 143 -6.77 13.88 -3.08
CA PHE A 143 -7.39 14.31 -1.84
C PHE A 143 -6.44 15.28 -1.10
N ASP A 144 -6.74 16.57 -1.18
CA ASP A 144 -6.02 17.63 -0.52
C ASP A 144 -6.97 18.77 -0.05
N SER A 145 -6.45 19.75 0.67
CA SER A 145 -7.27 20.84 1.19
C SER A 145 -7.80 21.77 0.10
N GLN A 146 -7.23 21.78 -1.09
CA GLN A 146 -7.70 22.54 -2.24
C GLN A 146 -8.89 21.83 -2.91
N ALA A 147 -8.78 20.53 -3.18
CA ALA A 147 -9.86 19.72 -3.75
C ALA A 147 -11.11 19.79 -2.87
N ILE A 148 -10.97 19.67 -1.53
CA ILE A 148 -12.09 19.76 -0.60
C ILE A 148 -12.87 21.06 -0.73
N LYS A 149 -12.18 22.17 -0.93
CA LYS A 149 -12.82 23.48 -1.16
C LYS A 149 -13.44 23.57 -2.54
N SER A 150 -12.74 23.11 -3.58
CA SER A 150 -13.18 23.17 -4.98
C SER A 150 -14.46 22.37 -5.22
N TYR A 151 -14.58 21.20 -4.60
CA TYR A 151 -15.76 20.33 -4.69
C TYR A 151 -16.81 20.60 -3.59
N ASN A 152 -16.59 21.62 -2.75
CA ASN A 152 -17.50 22.01 -1.67
C ASN A 152 -17.82 20.85 -0.71
N LEU A 153 -16.79 20.13 -0.24
CA LEU A 153 -16.92 18.95 0.61
C LEU A 153 -16.75 19.22 2.11
N ILE A 154 -16.66 20.47 2.54
CA ILE A 154 -16.46 20.85 3.94
C ILE A 154 -17.63 20.35 4.80
N GLU A 155 -17.32 19.58 5.86
CA GLU A 155 -18.27 19.01 6.84
C GLU A 155 -19.44 18.26 6.18
N LYS A 156 -19.15 17.48 5.14
CA LYS A 156 -20.17 16.74 4.37
C LYS A 156 -20.37 15.32 4.83
N PHE A 157 -19.36 14.68 5.46
CA PHE A 157 -19.38 13.25 5.67
C PHE A 157 -19.47 12.86 7.15
N ASP A 158 -20.35 11.90 7.43
CA ASP A 158 -20.47 11.25 8.73
C ASP A 158 -19.36 10.22 8.93
N VAL A 159 -18.93 9.58 7.84
CA VAL A 159 -17.86 8.57 7.81
C VAL A 159 -16.85 8.91 6.71
N VAL A 160 -15.57 8.87 7.06
CA VAL A 160 -14.48 8.92 6.08
C VAL A 160 -13.65 7.64 6.19
N VAL A 161 -13.43 6.97 5.07
CA VAL A 161 -12.64 5.74 4.98
C VAL A 161 -11.28 6.04 4.38
N VAL A 162 -10.21 5.72 5.13
CA VAL A 162 -8.80 5.86 4.74
C VAL A 162 -8.14 4.49 4.86
N ASN A 163 -8.24 3.71 3.80
CA ASN A 163 -7.75 2.34 3.78
C ASN A 163 -6.41 2.24 3.02
N ASN A 164 -5.30 2.19 3.75
CA ASN A 164 -3.95 2.08 3.21
C ASN A 164 -3.56 3.18 2.20
N VAL A 165 -4.05 4.41 2.39
CA VAL A 165 -3.78 5.56 1.50
C VAL A 165 -2.67 6.45 2.02
N LEU A 166 -2.66 6.75 3.33
CA LEU A 166 -1.81 7.81 3.89
C LEU A 166 -0.30 7.58 3.64
N THR A 167 0.15 6.33 3.57
CA THR A 167 1.55 5.99 3.25
C THR A 167 1.98 6.35 1.83
N HIS A 168 1.01 6.66 0.95
CA HIS A 168 1.21 7.03 -0.45
C HIS A 168 1.13 8.55 -0.70
N VAL A 169 0.92 9.32 0.36
CA VAL A 169 0.71 10.77 0.29
C VAL A 169 2.03 11.51 0.51
N ASP A 170 2.34 12.47 -0.36
CA ASP A 170 3.58 13.26 -0.26
C ASP A 170 3.49 14.34 0.84
N ASP A 171 2.36 15.06 0.94
CA ASP A 171 2.10 16.07 1.97
C ASP A 171 1.10 15.56 3.01
N VAL A 172 1.66 14.90 4.03
CA VAL A 172 0.87 14.33 5.15
C VAL A 172 0.09 15.40 5.90
N PHE A 173 0.66 16.60 6.07
CA PHE A 173 0.00 17.64 6.85
C PHE A 173 -1.20 18.25 6.13
N ASP A 174 -1.10 18.48 4.81
CA ASP A 174 -2.26 18.95 4.06
C ASP A 174 -3.35 17.87 3.95
N PHE A 175 -2.97 16.61 3.79
CA PHE A 175 -3.91 15.49 3.83
C PHE A 175 -4.68 15.41 5.15
N LEU A 176 -4.00 15.47 6.30
CA LEU A 176 -4.64 15.45 7.62
C LEU A 176 -5.51 16.68 7.86
N LYS A 177 -5.11 17.84 7.33
CA LYS A 177 -5.93 19.06 7.32
C LYS A 177 -7.20 18.86 6.50
N ALA A 178 -7.08 18.29 5.29
CA ALA A 178 -8.23 17.97 4.46
C ALA A 178 -9.21 17.02 5.16
N LEU A 179 -8.70 15.99 5.86
CA LEU A 179 -9.52 15.10 6.69
C LEU A 179 -10.31 15.87 7.76
N SER A 180 -9.65 16.80 8.46
CA SER A 180 -10.33 17.62 9.47
C SER A 180 -11.44 18.51 8.88
N LEU A 181 -11.30 18.91 7.62
CA LEU A 181 -12.29 19.75 6.93
C LEU A 181 -13.52 18.96 6.48
N VAL A 182 -13.36 17.71 6.00
CA VAL A 182 -14.46 16.97 5.37
C VAL A 182 -15.39 16.28 6.34
N VAL A 183 -14.89 15.90 7.53
CA VAL A 183 -15.65 15.17 8.55
C VAL A 183 -16.59 16.12 9.29
N LYS A 184 -17.87 15.76 9.39
CA LYS A 184 -18.88 16.44 10.25
C LYS A 184 -18.48 16.39 11.73
N ASN A 185 -19.03 17.29 12.54
CA ASN A 185 -18.91 17.18 13.99
C ASN A 185 -19.50 15.84 14.46
N ASN A 186 -18.80 15.13 15.34
CA ASN A 186 -19.08 13.77 15.79
C ASN A 186 -18.98 12.68 14.70
N GLY A 187 -18.63 13.03 13.47
CA GLY A 187 -18.32 12.06 12.43
C GLY A 187 -17.05 11.28 12.75
N ILE A 188 -16.89 10.15 12.06
CA ILE A 188 -15.78 9.21 12.30
C ILE A 188 -14.88 9.06 11.08
N ILE A 189 -13.62 8.70 11.34
CA ILE A 189 -12.67 8.26 10.33
C ILE A 189 -12.29 6.81 10.63
N TYR A 190 -12.51 5.90 9.70
CA TYR A 190 -11.89 4.60 9.68
C TYR A 190 -10.49 4.73 9.08
N PHE A 191 -9.49 4.36 9.84
CA PHE A 191 -8.11 4.27 9.39
C PHE A 191 -7.64 2.82 9.34
N GLU A 192 -7.01 2.48 8.22
CA GLU A 192 -6.13 1.33 8.12
C GLU A 192 -4.81 1.78 7.52
N ILE A 193 -3.71 1.48 8.20
CA ILE A 193 -2.37 1.93 7.80
C ILE A 193 -1.31 0.92 8.22
N CYS A 194 -0.33 0.71 7.35
CA CYS A 194 0.84 -0.10 7.66
C CYS A 194 1.68 0.53 8.79
N ASP A 195 1.99 -0.24 9.82
CA ASP A 195 2.89 0.15 10.90
C ASP A 195 4.34 -0.18 10.53
N TYR A 196 5.01 0.78 9.92
CA TYR A 196 6.41 0.62 9.48
C TYR A 196 7.40 0.40 10.62
N LYS A 197 7.05 0.74 11.86
CA LYS A 197 7.83 0.33 13.02
C LYS A 197 7.86 -1.18 13.13
N LYS A 198 6.68 -1.81 13.12
CA LYS A 198 6.54 -3.27 13.19
C LYS A 198 7.17 -3.94 11.97
N VAL A 199 7.01 -3.37 10.78
CA VAL A 199 7.66 -3.86 9.55
C VAL A 199 9.18 -3.94 9.71
N ILE A 200 9.82 -2.87 10.20
CA ILE A 200 11.27 -2.82 10.39
C ILE A 200 11.74 -3.71 11.55
N GLU A 201 10.99 -3.77 12.64
CA GLU A 201 11.30 -4.63 13.80
C GLU A 201 11.22 -6.13 13.46
N ASN A 202 10.51 -6.48 12.38
CA ASN A 202 10.39 -7.86 11.88
C ASN A 202 11.18 -8.09 10.57
N ASP A 203 12.11 -7.21 10.24
CA ASP A 203 12.99 -7.28 9.08
C ASP A 203 12.25 -7.42 7.72
N ARG A 204 10.99 -6.94 7.63
CA ARG A 204 10.12 -7.04 6.45
C ARG A 204 10.37 -5.91 5.46
N PHE A 205 11.58 -5.84 4.90
CA PHE A 205 11.96 -4.79 3.95
C PHE A 205 11.29 -4.93 2.58
N ASP A 206 10.60 -6.01 2.33
CA ASP A 206 9.75 -6.24 1.16
C ASP A 206 8.51 -5.31 1.10
N TYR A 207 8.20 -4.59 2.17
CA TYR A 207 7.14 -3.57 2.22
C TYR A 207 7.57 -2.19 1.67
N PHE A 208 8.86 -2.00 1.37
CA PHE A 208 9.38 -0.71 0.92
C PHE A 208 9.47 -0.64 -0.61
N TYR A 209 8.91 0.39 -1.20
CA TYR A 209 9.01 0.70 -2.62
C TYR A 209 8.67 2.18 -2.86
N HIS A 210 8.89 2.70 -4.06
CA HIS A 210 8.72 4.14 -4.35
C HIS A 210 7.30 4.67 -4.12
N GLY A 211 6.29 3.82 -4.21
CA GLY A 211 4.91 4.19 -3.91
C GLY A 211 4.67 4.45 -2.42
N VAL A 212 5.51 3.90 -1.53
CA VAL A 212 5.48 4.23 -0.09
C VAL A 212 6.29 5.49 0.10
N THR A 213 5.65 6.64 0.11
CA THR A 213 6.32 7.95 0.13
C THR A 213 6.64 8.44 1.54
N ASN A 214 5.92 7.94 2.56
CA ASN A 214 6.16 8.28 3.96
C ASN A 214 5.96 7.09 4.90
N LEU A 215 6.58 7.13 6.06
CA LEU A 215 6.52 6.12 7.12
C LEU A 215 5.86 6.70 8.37
N ILE A 216 4.70 7.33 8.21
CA ILE A 216 3.95 7.85 9.35
C ILE A 216 3.38 6.68 10.17
N LEU A 217 3.52 6.80 11.50
CA LEU A 217 3.07 5.74 12.40
C LEU A 217 1.63 5.99 12.89
N PRO A 218 0.85 4.94 13.17
CA PRO A 218 -0.52 5.08 13.66
C PRO A 218 -0.66 6.03 14.84
N ASN A 219 0.25 5.97 15.83
CA ASN A 219 0.25 6.84 17.00
C ASN A 219 0.61 8.30 16.70
N GLN A 220 1.23 8.60 15.56
CA GLN A 220 1.47 9.97 15.11
C GLN A 220 0.20 10.59 14.55
N ILE A 221 -0.65 9.81 13.88
CA ILE A 221 -1.91 10.28 13.28
C ILE A 221 -2.82 10.85 14.35
N GLU A 222 -3.03 10.16 15.48
CA GLU A 222 -3.85 10.65 16.59
C GLU A 222 -3.34 11.97 17.18
N LYS A 223 -2.02 12.16 17.17
CA LYS A 223 -1.40 13.38 17.69
C LYS A 223 -1.53 14.54 16.70
N LEU A 224 -1.50 14.25 15.40
CA LEU A 224 -1.60 15.25 14.34
C LEU A 224 -3.05 15.71 14.12
N LEU A 225 -4.02 14.84 14.31
CA LEU A 225 -5.45 15.15 14.24
C LEU A 225 -5.97 15.63 15.60
N ILE A 226 -5.70 16.89 15.94
CA ILE A 226 -5.94 17.48 17.27
C ILE A 226 -7.41 17.38 17.74
N ASN A 227 -8.33 17.56 16.80
CA ASN A 227 -9.77 17.58 17.06
C ASN A 227 -10.40 16.18 16.93
N PHE A 228 -9.57 15.11 17.05
CA PHE A 228 -10.04 13.75 16.97
C PHE A 228 -9.59 12.94 18.18
N GLN A 229 -10.43 11.98 18.55
CA GLN A 229 -10.15 11.02 19.60
C GLN A 229 -10.28 9.60 19.04
N CYS A 230 -9.33 8.71 19.36
CA CYS A 230 -9.48 7.29 19.08
C CYS A 230 -10.58 6.71 19.97
N ILE A 231 -11.65 6.23 19.38
CA ILE A 231 -12.80 5.62 20.07
C ILE A 231 -12.77 4.09 20.01
N ALA A 232 -12.04 3.52 19.03
CA ALA A 232 -11.85 2.09 18.90
C ALA A 232 -10.50 1.80 18.23
N ASP A 233 -9.77 0.81 18.75
CA ASP A 233 -8.51 0.30 18.20
C ASP A 233 -8.64 -1.21 18.07
N TYR A 234 -8.63 -1.69 16.83
CA TYR A 234 -8.78 -3.10 16.49
C TYR A 234 -7.44 -3.83 16.37
N GLY A 235 -6.33 -3.09 16.57
CA GLY A 235 -4.99 -3.66 16.47
C GLY A 235 -4.61 -4.05 15.03
N PHE A 236 -3.82 -5.12 14.94
CA PHE A 236 -3.34 -5.64 13.65
C PHE A 236 -4.31 -6.65 13.05
N ASP A 237 -4.30 -6.73 11.74
CA ASP A 237 -5.20 -7.54 10.96
C ASP A 237 -4.70 -8.97 10.72
N SER A 238 -5.62 -9.89 10.45
CA SER A 238 -5.32 -11.22 9.92
C SER A 238 -5.02 -11.20 8.42
N PHE A 239 -5.55 -10.22 7.69
CA PHE A 239 -5.32 -10.03 6.25
C PHE A 239 -3.90 -9.50 5.99
N ASP A 240 -3.48 -8.44 6.71
CA ASP A 240 -2.11 -7.94 6.73
C ASP A 240 -1.64 -7.73 8.19
N PRO A 241 -0.75 -8.59 8.71
CA PRO A 241 -0.31 -8.52 10.10
C PRO A 241 0.51 -7.27 10.43
N PHE A 242 0.82 -6.44 9.45
CA PHE A 242 1.52 -5.16 9.61
C PHE A 242 0.59 -3.95 9.47
N SER A 243 -0.64 -4.13 9.04
CA SER A 243 -1.66 -3.07 8.98
C SER A 243 -2.44 -2.99 10.29
N ARG A 244 -2.57 -1.77 10.83
CA ARG A 244 -3.34 -1.48 12.06
C ARG A 244 -4.61 -0.74 11.72
N LYS A 245 -5.73 -1.16 12.33
CA LYS A 245 -7.07 -0.57 12.16
C LYS A 245 -7.51 0.17 13.40
N PHE A 246 -8.05 1.37 13.24
CA PHE A 246 -8.62 2.16 14.32
C PHE A 246 -9.67 3.15 13.82
N ILE A 247 -10.54 3.60 14.73
CA ILE A 247 -11.58 4.60 14.48
C ILE A 247 -11.26 5.87 15.26
N LEU A 248 -11.19 6.99 14.55
CA LEU A 248 -11.11 8.31 15.15
C LEU A 248 -12.46 9.02 15.03
N GLN A 249 -12.91 9.68 16.11
CA GLN A 249 -14.10 10.51 16.09
C GLN A 249 -13.71 11.99 16.22
N LYS A 250 -14.34 12.85 15.40
CA LYS A 250 -14.17 14.31 15.49
C LYS A 250 -14.85 14.83 16.76
N THR A 251 -14.12 15.56 17.57
CA THR A 251 -14.59 16.12 18.83
C THR A 251 -14.38 17.64 18.87
N SER A 252 -15.15 18.33 19.70
CA SER A 252 -14.96 19.78 19.94
C SER A 252 -13.83 20.09 20.93
N LEU A 253 -13.15 19.06 21.46
CA LEU A 253 -12.12 19.24 22.50
C LEU A 253 -10.75 19.52 21.88
N ASN A 254 -10.18 20.65 22.21
CA ASN A 254 -8.92 21.19 21.67
C ASN A 254 -7.76 21.03 22.69
N ASN A 255 -7.54 19.84 23.25
CA ASN A 255 -6.69 19.67 24.44
C ASN A 255 -5.50 18.72 24.29
N LYS A 256 -4.85 18.64 23.12
CA LYS A 256 -3.62 17.81 23.02
C LYS A 256 -2.40 18.67 22.68
N GLU A 257 -1.45 18.77 23.63
CA GLU A 257 -0.09 19.21 23.33
C GLU A 257 0.64 18.16 22.50
N TYR A 258 1.28 18.62 21.40
CA TYR A 258 2.09 17.78 20.56
C TYR A 258 3.39 17.40 21.24
N ASN A 259 3.56 16.15 21.58
CA ASN A 259 4.85 15.60 21.94
C ASN A 259 5.20 14.45 20.99
N PHE A 260 5.84 14.76 19.86
CA PHE A 260 6.39 13.74 18.98
C PHE A 260 7.47 12.97 19.72
N GLN A 261 7.18 11.76 20.13
CA GLN A 261 8.25 10.87 20.57
C GLN A 261 9.17 10.62 19.37
N ASN A 262 10.43 10.97 19.57
CA ASN A 262 11.48 10.76 18.59
C ASN A 262 11.68 9.25 18.44
N TYR A 263 11.00 8.65 17.44
CA TYR A 263 11.18 7.24 17.16
C TYR A 263 12.53 7.05 16.46
N GLN A 264 13.47 6.43 17.15
CA GLN A 264 14.74 6.02 16.55
C GLN A 264 14.56 4.62 15.94
N ILE A 265 14.70 4.53 14.63
CA ILE A 265 14.84 3.27 13.91
C ILE A 265 16.32 2.90 13.97
N ALA A 266 16.82 2.68 15.19
CA ALA A 266 18.20 2.26 15.38
C ALA A 266 18.42 0.93 14.66
N SER A 267 19.51 0.82 13.90
CA SER A 267 19.91 -0.35 13.12
C SER A 267 19.09 -0.70 11.86
N ALA A 268 18.10 0.08 11.42
CA ALA A 268 17.31 -0.23 10.24
C ALA A 268 18.18 -0.49 8.98
N GLN A 269 19.20 0.33 8.73
CA GLN A 269 20.11 0.13 7.60
C GLN A 269 20.92 -1.18 7.74
N LYS A 270 21.38 -1.53 8.94
CA LYS A 270 22.09 -2.78 9.18
C LYS A 270 21.19 -4.00 8.96
N ASN A 271 19.93 -3.91 9.35
CA ASN A 271 18.95 -4.97 9.15
C ASN A 271 18.62 -5.10 7.65
N LEU A 272 18.51 -4.00 6.93
CA LEU A 272 18.34 -4.02 5.46
C LEU A 272 19.49 -4.78 4.77
N GLU A 273 20.73 -4.58 5.19
CA GLU A 273 21.86 -5.29 4.60
C GLU A 273 21.82 -6.80 4.92
N LYS A 274 21.43 -7.18 6.14
CA LYS A 274 21.20 -8.59 6.49
C LYS A 274 20.09 -9.22 5.66
N TRP A 275 19.00 -8.49 5.47
CA TRP A 275 17.86 -8.92 4.65
C TRP A 275 18.31 -9.16 3.20
N ARG A 276 19.10 -8.26 2.60
CA ARG A 276 19.69 -8.44 1.26
C ARG A 276 20.56 -9.69 1.17
N GLN A 277 21.38 -9.93 2.19
CA GLN A 277 22.20 -11.15 2.27
C GLN A 277 21.33 -12.42 2.39
N GLY A 278 20.28 -12.38 3.20
CA GLY A 278 19.30 -13.46 3.33
C GLY A 278 18.65 -13.83 1.99
N ILE A 279 18.24 -12.82 1.18
CA ILE A 279 17.73 -13.05 -0.18
C ILE A 279 18.74 -13.82 -1.02
N ASN A 280 19.99 -13.37 -1.06
CA ASN A 280 21.02 -14.04 -1.87
C ASN A 280 21.22 -15.50 -1.43
N ILE A 281 21.35 -15.74 -0.12
CA ILE A 281 21.48 -17.10 0.45
C ILE A 281 20.28 -17.97 0.09
N PHE A 282 19.05 -17.44 0.18
CA PHE A 282 17.85 -18.16 -0.21
C PHE A 282 17.94 -18.66 -1.66
N PHE A 283 18.26 -17.77 -2.61
CA PHE A 283 18.34 -18.13 -4.02
C PHE A 283 19.56 -19.02 -4.35
N GLU A 284 20.67 -18.89 -3.66
CA GLU A 284 21.84 -19.79 -3.76
C GLU A 284 21.46 -21.21 -3.35
N ASN A 285 20.68 -21.39 -2.30
CA ASN A 285 20.21 -22.69 -1.82
C ASN A 285 19.25 -23.40 -2.81
N LEU A 286 18.72 -22.68 -3.80
CA LEU A 286 17.91 -23.27 -4.88
C LEU A 286 18.76 -23.92 -6.00
N SER A 287 20.05 -24.07 -5.82
CA SER A 287 20.98 -24.61 -6.83
C SER A 287 20.61 -26.02 -7.32
N ASN A 288 19.95 -26.83 -6.49
CA ASN A 288 19.52 -28.20 -6.81
C ASN A 288 18.32 -28.27 -7.77
N TYR A 289 17.55 -27.18 -7.91
CA TYR A 289 16.42 -27.11 -8.83
C TYR A 289 16.88 -26.60 -10.19
N ARG A 290 16.51 -27.29 -11.26
CA ARG A 290 16.88 -26.94 -12.64
C ARG A 290 16.01 -25.81 -13.18
N ASN A 291 14.68 -25.90 -12.94
CA ASN A 291 13.72 -24.91 -13.39
C ASN A 291 12.99 -24.28 -12.20
N VAL A 292 13.41 -23.06 -11.85
CA VAL A 292 12.82 -22.26 -10.75
C VAL A 292 12.08 -21.07 -11.36
N VAL A 293 10.80 -20.91 -11.03
CA VAL A 293 10.00 -19.76 -11.45
C VAL A 293 9.47 -18.99 -10.23
N GLY A 294 9.20 -17.71 -10.41
CA GLY A 294 8.51 -16.90 -9.41
C GLY A 294 6.99 -17.00 -9.56
N TYR A 295 6.25 -16.69 -8.51
CA TYR A 295 4.80 -16.51 -8.52
C TYR A 295 4.39 -15.22 -7.83
N GLY A 296 3.59 -14.38 -8.53
CA GLY A 296 3.13 -13.08 -8.09
C GLY A 296 4.04 -11.93 -8.54
N ALA A 297 3.71 -11.31 -9.69
CA ALA A 297 4.42 -10.15 -10.24
C ALA A 297 3.93 -8.86 -9.56
N ASN A 298 4.34 -8.65 -8.32
CA ASN A 298 3.99 -7.51 -7.46
C ASN A 298 5.24 -6.65 -7.10
N SER A 299 5.03 -5.58 -6.34
CA SER A 299 6.12 -4.67 -5.91
C SER A 299 7.19 -5.40 -5.09
N LYS A 300 6.81 -6.41 -4.29
CA LYS A 300 7.74 -7.23 -3.48
C LYS A 300 8.68 -8.03 -4.38
N ALA A 301 8.13 -8.72 -5.39
CA ALA A 301 8.94 -9.40 -6.40
C ALA A 301 9.90 -8.43 -7.09
N GLY A 302 9.39 -7.27 -7.51
CA GLY A 302 10.19 -6.21 -8.12
C GLY A 302 11.35 -5.76 -7.23
N LEU A 303 11.11 -5.58 -5.93
CA LEU A 303 12.15 -5.19 -4.99
C LEU A 303 13.21 -6.30 -4.80
N VAL A 304 12.80 -7.55 -4.64
CA VAL A 304 13.72 -8.68 -4.53
C VAL A 304 14.66 -8.72 -5.73
N PHE A 305 14.12 -8.61 -6.93
CA PHE A 305 14.94 -8.58 -8.13
C PHE A 305 15.78 -7.29 -8.24
N ALA A 306 15.31 -6.15 -7.74
CA ALA A 306 16.09 -4.92 -7.75
C ALA A 306 17.35 -5.02 -6.87
N VAL A 307 17.26 -5.69 -5.72
CA VAL A 307 18.35 -5.75 -4.72
C VAL A 307 19.21 -7.01 -4.81
N SER A 308 18.80 -8.05 -5.56
CA SER A 308 19.53 -9.32 -5.67
C SER A 308 19.81 -9.69 -7.14
N SER A 309 21.09 -9.70 -7.49
CA SER A 309 21.53 -10.26 -8.79
C SER A 309 21.41 -11.76 -8.84
N VAL A 310 21.54 -12.46 -7.70
CA VAL A 310 21.37 -13.92 -7.59
C VAL A 310 19.94 -14.32 -7.94
N ALA A 311 18.94 -13.62 -7.38
CA ALA A 311 17.55 -13.84 -7.73
C ALA A 311 17.27 -13.64 -9.22
N LYS A 312 17.85 -12.59 -9.85
CA LYS A 312 17.72 -12.34 -11.30
C LYS A 312 18.34 -13.45 -12.16
N GLN A 313 19.42 -14.05 -11.71
CA GLN A 313 20.06 -15.15 -12.44
C GLN A 313 19.29 -16.47 -12.29
N LYS A 314 18.65 -16.67 -11.14
CA LYS A 314 17.96 -17.93 -10.83
C LYS A 314 16.55 -17.98 -11.42
N ILE A 315 15.84 -16.86 -11.49
CA ILE A 315 14.47 -16.76 -12.00
C ILE A 315 14.44 -15.98 -13.32
N SER A 316 13.94 -16.61 -14.39
CA SER A 316 13.74 -15.97 -15.69
C SER A 316 12.27 -15.63 -15.98
N ILE A 317 11.34 -16.26 -15.27
CA ILE A 317 9.89 -16.12 -15.47
C ILE A 317 9.21 -15.94 -14.12
N VAL A 318 8.21 -15.05 -14.07
CA VAL A 318 7.26 -14.93 -12.96
C VAL A 318 5.87 -15.23 -13.48
N LEU A 319 5.18 -16.16 -12.83
CA LEU A 319 3.77 -16.47 -13.09
C LEU A 319 2.86 -15.50 -12.34
N ASP A 320 1.77 -15.10 -12.98
CA ASP A 320 0.74 -14.25 -12.38
C ASP A 320 -0.64 -14.63 -12.93
N ILE A 321 -1.70 -14.48 -12.13
CA ILE A 321 -3.08 -14.73 -12.56
C ILE A 321 -3.70 -13.54 -13.29
N ASN A 322 -3.11 -12.36 -13.17
CA ASN A 322 -3.62 -11.13 -13.77
C ASN A 322 -3.24 -11.04 -15.24
N LEU A 323 -4.23 -11.17 -16.12
CA LEU A 323 -4.07 -11.09 -17.57
C LEU A 323 -3.44 -9.76 -18.04
N ASN A 324 -3.68 -8.67 -17.33
CA ASN A 324 -3.13 -7.35 -17.68
C ASN A 324 -1.61 -7.26 -17.50
N LYS A 325 -1.00 -8.20 -16.77
CA LYS A 325 0.45 -8.28 -16.57
C LYS A 325 1.13 -9.22 -17.57
N LYS A 326 0.36 -10.08 -18.26
CA LYS A 326 0.87 -11.04 -19.22
C LYS A 326 1.76 -10.39 -20.28
N ASP A 327 2.88 -11.04 -20.59
CA ASP A 327 3.88 -10.64 -21.61
C ASP A 327 4.60 -9.30 -21.32
N LYS A 328 4.36 -8.69 -20.17
CA LYS A 328 5.19 -7.62 -19.62
C LYS A 328 6.44 -8.21 -18.94
N SER A 329 7.34 -7.34 -18.49
CA SER A 329 8.51 -7.74 -17.68
C SER A 329 8.52 -7.04 -16.33
N ILE A 330 9.18 -7.65 -15.36
CA ILE A 330 9.49 -6.99 -14.08
C ILE A 330 10.42 -5.81 -14.36
N SER A 331 10.08 -4.63 -13.83
CA SER A 331 10.87 -3.41 -14.05
C SER A 331 12.34 -3.57 -13.62
N GLY A 332 13.24 -3.02 -14.41
CA GLY A 332 14.69 -3.14 -14.19
C GLY A 332 15.26 -4.55 -14.41
N SER A 333 14.50 -5.43 -15.07
CA SER A 333 14.95 -6.78 -15.37
C SER A 333 14.45 -7.24 -16.75
N ASN A 334 14.94 -8.40 -17.21
CA ASN A 334 14.44 -9.10 -18.38
C ASN A 334 13.49 -10.25 -18.01
N ILE A 335 13.08 -10.34 -16.75
CA ILE A 335 12.22 -11.40 -16.23
C ILE A 335 10.82 -11.20 -16.79
N GLN A 336 10.35 -12.19 -17.57
CA GLN A 336 9.05 -12.16 -18.24
C GLN A 336 7.94 -12.55 -17.28
N ILE A 337 6.77 -11.92 -17.42
CA ILE A 337 5.57 -12.31 -16.71
C ILE A 337 4.70 -13.17 -17.65
N LYS A 338 4.33 -14.35 -17.18
CA LYS A 338 3.44 -15.28 -17.92
C LYS A 338 2.18 -15.53 -17.10
N HIS A 339 1.06 -15.66 -17.83
CA HIS A 339 -0.17 -16.08 -17.16
C HIS A 339 -0.06 -17.57 -16.81
N ILE A 340 -0.46 -17.93 -15.59
CA ILE A 340 -0.31 -19.30 -15.08
C ILE A 340 -0.96 -20.35 -15.99
N ASP A 341 -2.16 -20.09 -16.51
CA ASP A 341 -2.89 -21.04 -17.37
C ASP A 341 -2.24 -21.28 -18.74
N ASN A 342 -1.27 -20.44 -19.12
CA ASN A 342 -0.54 -20.53 -20.38
C ASN A 342 0.88 -21.10 -20.20
N TYR A 343 1.17 -21.69 -19.02
CA TYR A 343 2.49 -22.23 -18.71
C TYR A 343 2.39 -23.71 -18.33
N ASP A 344 3.33 -24.51 -18.83
CA ASP A 344 3.39 -25.94 -18.50
C ASP A 344 4.00 -26.14 -17.12
N LEU A 345 3.14 -26.31 -16.11
CA LEU A 345 3.54 -26.47 -14.71
C LEU A 345 4.32 -27.76 -14.47
N SER A 346 4.20 -28.79 -15.34
CA SER A 346 4.93 -30.04 -15.20
C SER A 346 6.45 -29.91 -15.41
N THR A 347 6.87 -28.81 -16.05
CA THR A 347 8.29 -28.51 -16.29
C THR A 347 8.98 -27.79 -15.14
N ILE A 348 8.24 -27.38 -14.10
CA ILE A 348 8.73 -26.55 -13.00
C ILE A 348 9.11 -27.43 -11.79
N ASP A 349 10.36 -27.35 -11.36
CA ASP A 349 10.82 -28.05 -10.17
C ASP A 349 10.45 -27.31 -8.87
N CYS A 350 10.52 -25.96 -8.90
CA CYS A 350 10.28 -25.12 -7.73
C CYS A 350 9.62 -23.80 -8.12
N ILE A 351 8.60 -23.42 -7.37
CA ILE A 351 7.95 -22.11 -7.44
C ILE A 351 8.32 -21.31 -6.19
N VAL A 352 8.83 -20.08 -6.38
CA VAL A 352 9.06 -19.10 -5.31
C VAL A 352 7.91 -18.12 -5.25
N LEU A 353 7.15 -18.15 -4.16
CA LEU A 353 6.00 -17.27 -3.94
C LEU A 353 6.44 -15.94 -3.30
N PHE A 354 6.15 -14.82 -3.96
CA PHE A 354 6.41 -13.46 -3.47
C PHE A 354 5.24 -12.85 -2.69
N ALA A 355 4.13 -13.58 -2.52
CA ALA A 355 2.93 -13.13 -1.83
C ALA A 355 2.57 -14.11 -0.70
N SER A 356 3.35 -14.08 0.40
CA SER A 356 3.24 -15.05 1.51
C SER A 356 1.84 -15.13 2.14
N HIS A 357 1.10 -14.01 2.20
CA HIS A 357 -0.23 -13.92 2.80
C HIS A 357 -1.31 -14.75 2.07
N ILE A 358 -1.09 -15.11 0.80
CA ILE A 358 -2.01 -15.97 0.02
C ILE A 358 -1.45 -17.37 -0.22
N PHE A 359 -0.50 -17.83 0.60
CA PHE A 359 0.16 -19.13 0.39
C PHE A 359 -0.82 -20.29 0.22
N LYS A 360 -1.79 -20.43 1.12
CA LYS A 360 -2.76 -21.54 1.09
C LYS A 360 -3.63 -21.54 -0.16
N GLU A 361 -4.05 -20.35 -0.60
CA GLU A 361 -4.84 -20.17 -1.82
C GLU A 361 -4.02 -20.58 -3.06
N VAL A 362 -2.79 -20.08 -3.16
CA VAL A 362 -1.89 -20.40 -4.28
C VAL A 362 -1.50 -21.87 -4.26
N GLU A 363 -1.22 -22.46 -3.12
CA GLU A 363 -0.91 -23.89 -2.98
C GLU A 363 -2.08 -24.77 -3.49
N TYR A 364 -3.30 -24.41 -3.09
CA TYR A 364 -4.51 -25.12 -3.52
C TYR A 364 -4.72 -25.00 -5.05
N ASP A 365 -4.62 -23.79 -5.61
CA ASP A 365 -4.77 -23.54 -7.04
C ASP A 365 -3.71 -24.31 -7.87
N LEU A 366 -2.45 -24.21 -7.48
CA LEU A 366 -1.35 -24.93 -8.15
C LEU A 366 -1.55 -26.45 -8.14
N LYS A 367 -1.95 -27.02 -7.00
CA LYS A 367 -2.24 -28.47 -6.89
C LYS A 367 -3.42 -28.86 -7.77
N SER A 368 -4.48 -28.04 -7.83
CA SER A 368 -5.65 -28.28 -8.67
C SER A 368 -5.31 -28.28 -10.17
N LYS A 369 -4.28 -27.50 -10.55
CA LYS A 369 -3.74 -27.42 -11.92
C LYS A 369 -2.67 -28.49 -12.22
N GLY A 370 -2.43 -29.44 -11.29
CA GLY A 370 -1.52 -30.56 -11.48
C GLY A 370 -0.05 -30.26 -11.18
N TYR A 371 0.26 -29.14 -10.52
CA TYR A 371 1.61 -28.85 -10.07
C TYR A 371 2.04 -29.83 -8.96
N SER A 372 3.19 -30.47 -9.15
CA SER A 372 3.76 -31.47 -8.21
C SER A 372 5.16 -31.09 -7.69
N GLY A 373 5.70 -29.96 -8.12
CA GLY A 373 6.98 -29.44 -7.65
C GLY A 373 6.89 -28.82 -6.26
N GLU A 374 7.98 -28.20 -5.82
CA GLU A 374 8.06 -27.57 -4.50
C GLU A 374 7.58 -26.11 -4.56
N LEU A 375 6.75 -25.70 -3.58
CA LEU A 375 6.31 -24.32 -3.40
C LEU A 375 7.01 -23.73 -2.17
N LEU A 376 7.89 -22.76 -2.39
CA LEU A 376 8.64 -22.08 -1.35
C LEU A 376 8.15 -20.64 -1.19
N VAL A 377 8.05 -20.21 0.05
CA VAL A 377 7.78 -18.79 0.36
C VAL A 377 9.11 -18.11 0.65
N LEU A 378 9.32 -16.94 0.04
CA LEU A 378 10.42 -16.08 0.41
C LEU A 378 10.08 -15.39 1.73
N GLU A 379 10.35 -16.08 2.84
CA GLU A 379 10.30 -15.51 4.20
C GLU A 379 11.72 -15.11 4.60
N LEU A 380 11.89 -13.83 4.90
CA LEU A 380 13.20 -13.23 5.22
C LEU A 380 13.08 -12.37 6.47
#